data_99874bd53895bc2a8d2bc36fead21b86
#
_entry.id   99874bd53895bc2a8d2bc36fead21b86
#
_cell.length_a   1.000
_cell.length_b   1.000
_cell.length_c   1.000
_cell.angle_alpha   90.00
_cell.angle_beta   90.00
_cell.angle_gamma   90.00
#
_symmetry.space_group_name_H-M   'P 1'
#
loop_
_entity.id
_entity.type
_entity.pdbx_description
1 polymer ?
#
loop_
_entity_poly.entity_id
_entity_poly.type
_entity_poly.pdbx_seq_one_letter_code
_entity_poly.pdbx_strand_id
1 'polypeptide(L)'
;MKAALERIRKNYTSRITLEDLASTAEMTPEHFCRVFHSITGRSPIDYLNYYRVECAAELLCSTEDPITEIAYSCGFSDSSYFNRMFRRYKAEAPGKYRKLHSI
;
A
#
# COMPACT_ATOMS: atom_id res chain seq x y z
N MET A 1 8.09 10.69 -12.70
CA MET A 1 7.48 10.41 -11.38
C MET A 1 5.98 10.14 -11.46
N LYS A 2 5.27 10.90 -12.28
CA LYS A 2 3.83 10.71 -12.46
C LYS A 2 3.47 9.29 -12.89
N ALA A 3 4.24 8.70 -13.82
CA ALA A 3 3.99 7.34 -14.31
C ALA A 3 4.13 6.30 -13.20
N ALA A 4 5.10 6.48 -12.28
CA ALA A 4 5.28 5.56 -11.16
C ALA A 4 4.10 5.63 -10.19
N LEU A 5 3.63 6.83 -9.87
CA LEU A 5 2.48 7.01 -8.99
C LEU A 5 1.21 6.45 -9.61
N GLU A 6 1.03 6.61 -10.92
CA GLU A 6 -0.10 6.03 -11.64
C GLU A 6 -0.03 4.51 -11.67
N ARG A 7 1.18 3.94 -11.80
CA ARG A 7 1.36 2.49 -11.76
C ARG A 7 0.90 1.93 -10.42
N ILE A 8 1.24 2.61 -9.32
CA ILE A 8 0.80 2.21 -7.98
C ILE A 8 -0.72 2.29 -7.90
N ARG A 9 -1.29 3.41 -8.29
CA ARG A 9 -2.74 3.63 -8.19
C ARG A 9 -3.54 2.61 -9.01
N LYS A 10 -3.08 2.28 -10.19
CA LYS A 10 -3.80 1.37 -11.08
C LYS A 10 -3.53 -0.10 -10.81
N ASN A 11 -2.36 -0.44 -10.29
CA ASN A 11 -1.92 -1.84 -10.19
C ASN A 11 -1.53 -2.28 -8.78
N TYR A 12 -1.95 -1.55 -7.75
CA TYR A 12 -1.57 -1.88 -6.37
C TYR A 12 -2.01 -3.27 -5.92
N THR A 13 -3.02 -3.84 -6.54
CA THR A 13 -3.51 -5.18 -6.22
C THR A 13 -2.62 -6.28 -6.79
N SER A 14 -1.71 -5.93 -7.70
CA SER A 14 -0.79 -6.87 -8.33
C SER A 14 0.60 -6.74 -7.69
N ARG A 15 1.47 -7.70 -7.99
CA ARG A 15 2.85 -7.64 -7.55
C ARG A 15 3.57 -6.50 -8.29
N ILE A 16 4.14 -5.58 -7.53
CA ILE A 16 4.94 -4.47 -8.07
C ILE A 16 6.29 -4.51 -7.39
N THR A 17 7.37 -4.50 -8.17
CA THR A 17 8.73 -4.45 -7.63
C THR A 17 9.29 -3.04 -7.72
N LEU A 18 10.38 -2.78 -6.97
CA LEU A 18 11.09 -1.51 -7.07
C LEU A 18 11.59 -1.28 -8.50
N GLU A 19 12.08 -2.33 -9.14
CA GLU A 19 12.56 -2.28 -10.52
C GLU A 19 11.46 -1.89 -11.48
N ASP A 20 10.25 -2.42 -11.28
CA ASP A 20 9.08 -2.06 -12.10
C ASP A 20 8.81 -0.55 -12.02
N LEU A 21 8.82 -0.01 -10.81
CA LEU A 21 8.54 1.41 -10.62
C LEU A 21 9.65 2.29 -11.17
N ALA A 22 10.91 1.93 -10.91
CA ALA A 22 12.05 2.67 -11.42
C ALA A 22 12.04 2.72 -12.95
N SER A 23 11.64 1.60 -13.57
CA SER A 23 11.54 1.50 -15.03
C SER A 23 10.54 2.50 -15.62
N THR A 24 9.43 2.75 -14.93
CA THR A 24 8.43 3.71 -15.42
C THR A 24 8.98 5.13 -15.48
N ALA A 25 9.98 5.42 -14.66
CA ALA A 25 10.62 6.74 -14.59
C ALA A 25 11.94 6.77 -15.37
N GLU A 26 12.33 5.66 -16.02
CA GLU A 26 13.57 5.53 -16.75
C GLU A 26 14.79 5.86 -15.89
N MET A 27 14.77 5.40 -14.65
CA MET A 27 15.82 5.62 -13.65
C MET A 27 16.35 4.29 -13.12
N THR A 28 17.59 4.32 -12.61
CA THR A 28 18.07 3.19 -11.82
C THR A 28 17.31 3.12 -10.51
N PRO A 29 17.19 1.93 -9.88
CA PRO A 29 16.48 1.81 -8.60
C PRO A 29 16.99 2.76 -7.52
N GLU A 30 18.31 2.94 -7.41
CA GLU A 30 18.91 3.81 -6.39
C GLU A 30 18.54 5.27 -6.61
N HIS A 31 18.65 5.73 -7.84
CA HIS A 31 18.28 7.11 -8.18
C HIS A 31 16.78 7.34 -7.99
N PHE A 32 15.98 6.37 -8.44
CA PHE A 32 14.53 6.44 -8.29
C PHE A 32 14.12 6.56 -6.82
N CYS A 33 14.73 5.76 -5.94
CA CYS A 33 14.43 5.84 -4.50
C CYS A 33 14.69 7.24 -3.94
N ARG A 34 15.82 7.85 -4.30
CA ARG A 34 16.15 9.19 -3.81
C ARG A 34 15.16 10.24 -4.31
N VAL A 35 14.84 10.21 -5.60
CA VAL A 35 13.91 11.16 -6.19
C VAL A 35 12.51 10.98 -5.61
N PHE A 36 12.07 9.72 -5.53
CA PHE A 36 10.74 9.40 -4.99
C PHE A 36 10.61 9.89 -3.55
N HIS A 37 11.61 9.61 -2.71
CA HIS A 37 11.60 10.06 -1.32
C HIS A 37 11.57 11.58 -1.21
N SER A 38 12.32 12.28 -2.06
CA SER A 38 12.36 13.74 -2.02
C SER A 38 11.00 14.35 -2.39
N ILE A 39 10.21 13.67 -3.21
CA ILE A 39 8.91 14.17 -3.65
C ILE A 39 7.78 13.75 -2.70
N THR A 40 7.79 12.50 -2.24
CA THR A 40 6.66 11.95 -1.46
C THR A 40 6.91 11.88 0.04
N GLY A 41 8.17 11.99 0.47
CA GLY A 41 8.54 11.79 1.87
C GLY A 41 8.63 10.33 2.28
N ARG A 42 8.42 9.38 1.35
CA ARG A 42 8.44 7.94 1.60
C ARG A 42 9.28 7.23 0.55
N SER A 43 9.84 6.07 0.91
CA SER A 43 10.44 5.21 -0.11
C SER A 43 9.34 4.65 -1.02
N PRO A 44 9.66 4.18 -2.24
CA PRO A 44 8.64 3.62 -3.14
C PRO A 44 7.85 2.46 -2.54
N ILE A 45 8.52 1.53 -1.87
CA ILE A 45 7.85 0.37 -1.26
C ILE A 45 7.02 0.79 -0.04
N ASP A 46 7.52 1.72 0.77
CA ASP A 46 6.75 2.26 1.88
C ASP A 46 5.47 2.95 1.37
N TYR A 47 5.58 3.71 0.29
CA TYR A 47 4.42 4.36 -0.33
C TYR A 47 3.40 3.34 -0.83
N LEU A 48 3.87 2.26 -1.48
CA LEU A 48 3.00 1.21 -1.96
C LEU A 48 2.25 0.53 -0.81
N ASN A 49 2.96 0.21 0.27
CA ASN A 49 2.33 -0.38 1.46
C ASN A 49 1.31 0.58 2.08
N TYR A 50 1.66 1.85 2.18
CA TYR A 50 0.77 2.88 2.69
C TYR A 50 -0.51 2.96 1.85
N TYR A 51 -0.37 2.99 0.53
CA TYR A 51 -1.50 3.05 -0.38
C TYR A 51 -2.41 1.83 -0.23
N ARG A 52 -1.82 0.64 -0.16
CA ARG A 52 -2.57 -0.60 0.04
C ARG A 52 -3.34 -0.60 1.35
N VAL A 53 -2.72 -0.09 2.41
CA VAL A 53 -3.37 0.00 3.73
C VAL A 53 -4.53 0.99 3.68
N GLU A 54 -4.38 2.12 3.00
CA GLU A 54 -5.47 3.09 2.86
C GLU A 54 -6.67 2.47 2.14
N CYS A 55 -6.43 1.71 1.08
CA CYS A 55 -7.50 1.00 0.36
C CYS A 55 -8.17 -0.05 1.25
N ALA A 56 -7.38 -0.79 2.02
CA ALA A 56 -7.91 -1.79 2.95
C ALA A 56 -8.74 -1.15 4.05
N ALA A 57 -8.29 -0.02 4.59
CA ALA A 57 -9.01 0.70 5.63
C ALA A 57 -10.40 1.12 5.14
N GLU A 58 -10.48 1.59 3.91
CA GLU A 58 -11.76 1.96 3.30
C GLU A 58 -12.69 0.75 3.17
N LEU A 59 -12.18 -0.39 2.72
CA LEU A 59 -12.96 -1.62 2.59
C LEU A 59 -13.40 -2.16 3.96
N LEU A 60 -12.56 -2.04 4.98
CA LEU A 60 -12.94 -2.46 6.33
C LEU A 60 -14.14 -1.70 6.85
N CYS A 61 -14.25 -0.42 6.50
CA CYS A 61 -15.34 0.44 6.95
C CYS A 61 -16.61 0.30 6.08
N SER A 62 -16.45 -0.03 4.81
CA SER A 62 -17.56 -0.05 3.85
C SER A 62 -18.12 -1.43 3.53
N THR A 63 -17.45 -2.50 3.97
CA THR A 63 -17.91 -3.87 3.71
C THR A 63 -17.86 -4.70 4.99
N GLU A 64 -18.46 -5.89 4.93
CA GLU A 64 -18.36 -6.89 6.00
C GLU A 64 -17.46 -8.06 5.59
N ASP A 65 -16.70 -7.90 4.53
CA ASP A 65 -15.80 -8.95 4.03
C ASP A 65 -14.78 -9.35 5.10
N PRO A 66 -14.36 -10.63 5.13
CA PRO A 66 -13.31 -11.07 6.05
C PRO A 66 -12.03 -10.26 5.88
N ILE A 67 -11.37 -9.96 6.98
CA ILE A 67 -10.15 -9.14 6.99
C ILE A 67 -9.07 -9.75 6.09
N THR A 68 -8.91 -11.08 6.11
CA THR A 68 -7.92 -11.75 5.28
C THR A 68 -8.21 -11.59 3.79
N GLU A 69 -9.48 -11.61 3.40
CA GLU A 69 -9.86 -11.39 2.00
C GLU A 69 -9.58 -9.96 1.57
N ILE A 70 -9.85 -9.00 2.45
CA ILE A 70 -9.54 -7.60 2.18
C ILE A 70 -8.03 -7.42 1.98
N ALA A 71 -7.21 -8.03 2.85
CA ALA A 71 -5.76 -7.97 2.72
C ALA A 71 -5.29 -8.46 1.35
N TYR A 72 -5.76 -9.63 0.93
CA TYR A 72 -5.37 -10.18 -0.37
C TYR A 72 -5.89 -9.34 -1.53
N SER A 73 -7.12 -8.85 -1.44
CA SER A 73 -7.68 -8.02 -2.51
C SER A 73 -6.96 -6.68 -2.66
N CYS A 74 -6.28 -6.23 -1.62
CA CYS A 74 -5.49 -4.99 -1.68
C CYS A 74 -4.02 -5.22 -2.04
N GLY A 75 -3.65 -6.45 -2.40
CA GLY A 75 -2.32 -6.74 -2.90
C GLY A 75 -1.34 -7.32 -1.88
N PHE A 76 -1.78 -7.58 -0.65
CA PHE A 76 -0.93 -8.24 0.34
C PHE A 76 -0.99 -9.75 0.13
N SER A 77 0.17 -10.39 0.09
CA SER A 77 0.26 -11.84 -0.09
C SER A 77 0.37 -12.59 1.25
N ASP A 78 0.55 -11.86 2.34
CA ASP A 78 0.78 -12.43 3.67
C ASP A 78 -0.01 -11.61 4.70
N SER A 79 -0.92 -12.27 5.41
CA SER A 79 -1.77 -11.59 6.39
C SER A 79 -0.98 -11.06 7.59
N SER A 80 0.11 -11.71 7.99
CA SER A 80 0.96 -11.23 9.07
C SER A 80 1.65 -9.91 8.69
N TYR A 81 2.16 -9.84 7.48
CA TYR A 81 2.76 -8.61 6.95
C TYR A 81 1.71 -7.50 6.84
N PHE A 82 0.51 -7.84 6.34
CA PHE A 82 -0.60 -6.89 6.28
C PHE A 82 -0.90 -6.31 7.67
N ASN A 83 -1.03 -7.17 8.69
CA ASN A 83 -1.32 -6.71 10.04
C ASN A 83 -0.27 -5.75 10.55
N ARG A 84 1.02 -6.05 10.32
CA ARG A 84 2.11 -5.16 10.75
C ARG A 84 2.04 -3.81 10.04
N MET A 85 1.82 -3.82 8.73
CA MET A 85 1.74 -2.58 7.96
C MET A 85 0.49 -1.78 8.34
N PHE A 86 -0.63 -2.45 8.53
CA PHE A 86 -1.85 -1.77 8.94
C PHE A 86 -1.67 -1.06 10.28
N ARG A 87 -1.10 -1.74 11.27
CA ARG A 87 -0.83 -1.15 12.58
C ARG A 87 0.17 0.00 12.49
N ARG A 88 1.14 -0.11 11.60
CA ARG A 88 2.14 0.93 11.39
C ARG A 88 1.50 2.24 10.93
N TYR A 89 0.57 2.18 9.99
CA TYR A 89 -0.02 3.38 9.40
C TYR A 89 -1.30 3.85 10.10
N LYS A 90 -2.03 2.96 10.73
CA LYS A 90 -3.32 3.27 11.37
C LYS A 90 -3.27 3.22 12.89
N ALA A 91 -2.17 2.74 13.49
CA ALA A 91 -1.97 2.62 14.93
C ALA A 91 -2.93 1.65 15.61
N GLU A 92 -3.73 0.90 14.86
CA GLU A 92 -4.69 -0.06 15.38
C GLU A 92 -4.67 -1.32 14.52
N ALA A 93 -5.02 -2.46 15.12
CA ALA A 93 -5.21 -3.69 14.36
C ALA A 93 -6.43 -3.55 13.43
N PRO A 94 -6.45 -4.25 12.28
CA PRO A 94 -7.57 -4.12 11.33
C PRO A 94 -8.94 -4.37 11.93
N GLY A 95 -9.09 -5.38 12.78
CA GLY A 95 -10.37 -5.69 13.41
C GLY A 95 -10.85 -4.60 14.34
N LYS A 96 -9.94 -4.02 15.12
CA LYS A 96 -10.28 -2.91 16.00
C LYS A 96 -10.61 -1.66 15.21
N TYR A 97 -9.86 -1.40 14.14
CA TYR A 97 -10.12 -0.28 13.26
C TYR A 97 -11.55 -0.37 12.68
N ARG A 98 -11.93 -1.56 12.22
CA ARG A 98 -13.28 -1.79 11.69
C ARG A 98 -14.34 -1.44 12.74
N LYS A 99 -14.16 -1.90 13.97
CA LYS A 99 -15.13 -1.64 15.04
C LYS A 99 -15.26 -0.15 15.36
N LEU A 100 -14.15 0.56 15.38
CA LEU A 100 -14.14 1.97 15.78
C LEU A 100 -14.59 2.93 14.68
N HIS A 101 -14.40 2.55 13.42
CA HIS A 101 -14.61 3.46 12.28
C HIS A 101 -15.72 3.03 11.32
N SER A 102 -16.33 1.85 11.52
CA SER A 102 -17.47 1.44 10.68
C SER A 102 -18.70 2.27 11.00
N ILE A 103 -19.46 2.52 9.97
CA ILE A 103 -20.72 3.25 10.08
C ILE A 103 -21.85 2.29 10.43
#